data_ab9d79f85f7b87acc2b0a4890561c364
#
_entry.id   ab9d79f85f7b87acc2b0a4890561c364
#
_cell.length_a   1.000
_cell.length_b   1.000
_cell.length_c   1.000
_cell.angle_alpha   90.00
_cell.angle_beta   90.00
_cell.angle_gamma   90.00
#
_symmetry.space_group_name_H-M   'P 1'
#
loop_
_entity.id
_entity.type
_entity.pdbx_description
1 polymer ?
#
loop_
_entity_poly.entity_id
_entity_poly.type
_entity_poly.pdbx_seq_one_letter_code
_entity_poly.pdbx_strand_id
1 'polypeptide(L)'
;MLFVTKSAAILRAAVCCSLMLLIATAVVGQTTTSFPGGWIEKQGTYTRARYTASQIQSFVPSARGTFTFPAPYKTKGIRITDASDCGGADCVNYIGYSYWRNTNAHESSPDMWIFVGLSTARGGPGPTLFKLNKATDVITKVGPLFPAGSPFRTQSGETWYFSASRPNKLYINDGPRLLRYDVVSKVSDTVFDITGQFGAGRYVWQTHSSNNDLVHSGALRVSATGEDLGCFVFNETTGKFTFFSKIGTYNECHLDKSGRYLLIQENTDGQYGDESVFIDLETGKQSIVMDQNGGLGHADMGFGYALGMDNWNSLPGAAITFNLSGIVKGPAVFYSSNWNTNPVNHVSHLNAKPAVPMSQQFACGSNADYGSVQNEIVCFRLDASHDELIVAPVMTDMNAPGGGSEYAKYPKGNLDISGRYFIWTSNMGGNRLDAFLVKVPSQLLTGSSDIAAPAAPVNLRVTTRQ
;
A
#
# COMPACT_ATOMS: atom_id res chain seq x y z
N MET A 1 -29.73 -80.26 31.04
CA MET A 1 -29.32 -80.17 32.47
C MET A 1 -29.10 -78.74 32.81
N LEU A 2 -30.04 -78.27 33.55
CA LEU A 2 -30.22 -77.00 34.17
C LEU A 2 -28.94 -76.44 34.83
N PHE A 3 -28.74 -75.14 34.79
CA PHE A 3 -28.78 -74.29 36.01
C PHE A 3 -28.88 -72.83 35.63
N VAL A 4 -29.92 -72.22 36.18
CA VAL A 4 -30.25 -70.78 36.22
C VAL A 4 -29.52 -70.18 37.42
N THR A 5 -28.87 -69.03 37.24
CA THR A 5 -28.67 -68.07 38.37
C THR A 5 -28.92 -66.63 37.93
N LYS A 6 -29.91 -66.10 38.65
CA LYS A 6 -30.21 -64.64 38.66
C LYS A 6 -29.14 -63.88 39.43
N SER A 7 -28.82 -62.70 38.96
CA SER A 7 -28.24 -61.68 39.83
C SER A 7 -28.70 -60.30 39.44
N ALA A 8 -28.99 -59.54 40.48
CA ALA A 8 -29.79 -58.34 40.59
C ALA A 8 -29.12 -57.08 39.95
N ALA A 9 -29.98 -56.25 39.41
CA ALA A 9 -29.70 -54.89 39.03
C ALA A 9 -29.53 -54.00 40.28
N ILE A 10 -28.41 -53.27 40.34
CA ILE A 10 -28.23 -52.12 41.21
C ILE A 10 -28.25 -50.87 40.40
N LEU A 11 -29.32 -50.13 40.45
CA LEU A 11 -29.53 -48.81 39.89
C LEU A 11 -28.77 -47.80 40.72
N ARG A 12 -27.69 -47.23 40.24
CA ARG A 12 -27.08 -46.03 40.82
C ARG A 12 -27.41 -44.85 39.92
N ALA A 13 -28.33 -44.03 40.39
CA ALA A 13 -28.60 -42.71 39.87
C ALA A 13 -27.41 -41.79 40.19
N ALA A 14 -26.61 -41.44 39.24
CA ALA A 14 -25.65 -40.35 39.33
C ALA A 14 -26.34 -39.05 38.91
N VAL A 15 -26.65 -38.20 39.89
CA VAL A 15 -27.10 -36.84 39.66
C VAL A 15 -25.88 -36.05 39.15
N CYS A 16 -25.84 -35.80 37.86
CA CYS A 16 -24.87 -34.90 37.26
C CYS A 16 -25.40 -33.46 37.36
N CYS A 17 -24.95 -32.72 38.39
CA CYS A 17 -25.11 -31.27 38.44
C CYS A 17 -24.24 -30.62 37.36
N SER A 18 -24.85 -30.34 36.21
CA SER A 18 -24.22 -29.55 35.18
C SER A 18 -24.22 -28.07 35.60
N LEU A 19 -23.10 -27.62 36.17
CA LEU A 19 -22.84 -26.23 36.43
C LEU A 19 -22.51 -25.59 35.05
N MET A 20 -23.53 -25.00 34.41
CA MET A 20 -23.29 -24.13 33.23
C MET A 20 -22.63 -22.85 33.72
N LEU A 21 -21.32 -22.78 33.60
CA LEU A 21 -20.58 -21.50 33.66
C LEU A 21 -20.93 -20.70 32.41
N LEU A 22 -21.85 -19.76 32.54
CA LEU A 22 -22.06 -18.69 31.55
C LEU A 22 -20.83 -17.79 31.59
N ILE A 23 -19.85 -18.09 30.75
CA ILE A 23 -18.80 -17.15 30.43
C ILE A 23 -19.44 -16.10 29.53
N ALA A 24 -19.87 -14.99 30.11
CA ALA A 24 -20.19 -13.79 29.36
C ALA A 24 -18.89 -13.27 28.77
N THR A 25 -18.60 -13.66 27.54
CA THR A 25 -17.57 -12.96 26.73
C THR A 25 -18.10 -11.55 26.48
N ALA A 26 -17.59 -10.60 27.24
CA ALA A 26 -17.76 -9.21 26.89
C ALA A 26 -17.12 -9.03 25.49
N VAL A 27 -17.95 -9.01 24.47
CA VAL A 27 -17.58 -8.49 23.16
C VAL A 27 -17.30 -7.02 23.40
N VAL A 28 -16.04 -6.68 23.62
CA VAL A 28 -15.58 -5.30 23.54
C VAL A 28 -15.79 -4.94 22.07
N GLY A 29 -16.94 -4.35 21.77
CA GLY A 29 -17.21 -3.77 20.48
C GLY A 29 -16.13 -2.72 20.25
N GLN A 30 -15.19 -3.00 19.36
CA GLN A 30 -14.29 -1.97 18.84
C GLN A 30 -15.19 -0.93 18.19
N THR A 31 -15.28 0.23 18.82
CA THR A 31 -15.91 1.41 18.22
C THR A 31 -15.11 1.75 16.98
N THR A 32 -15.65 1.39 15.82
CA THR A 32 -15.10 1.84 14.54
C THR A 32 -15.13 3.35 14.54
N THR A 33 -13.95 3.97 14.62
CA THR A 33 -13.87 5.43 14.60
C THR A 33 -14.21 5.88 13.18
N SER A 34 -15.40 6.41 12.96
CA SER A 34 -15.73 7.06 11.70
C SER A 34 -14.99 8.40 11.62
N PHE A 35 -14.42 8.71 10.47
CA PHE A 35 -13.81 10.01 10.23
C PHE A 35 -14.85 10.92 9.56
N PRO A 36 -15.00 12.15 10.00
CA PRO A 36 -15.92 13.11 9.38
C PRO A 36 -15.34 13.63 8.05
N GLY A 37 -16.22 14.15 7.21
CA GLY A 37 -15.89 14.77 5.95
C GLY A 37 -15.91 13.80 4.76
N GLY A 38 -15.52 14.31 3.59
CA GLY A 38 -15.69 13.62 2.32
C GLY A 38 -17.16 13.46 1.93
N TRP A 39 -17.40 13.03 0.72
CA TRP A 39 -18.75 12.73 0.24
C TRP A 39 -18.67 11.78 -0.96
N ILE A 40 -19.78 11.10 -1.24
CA ILE A 40 -19.92 10.28 -2.44
C ILE A 40 -20.47 11.14 -3.58
N GLU A 41 -19.85 11.07 -4.73
CA GLU A 41 -20.42 11.57 -5.99
C GLU A 41 -20.35 10.53 -7.09
N LYS A 42 -21.09 10.76 -8.15
CA LYS A 42 -21.01 9.94 -9.35
C LYS A 42 -19.82 10.38 -10.19
N GLN A 43 -19.22 9.43 -10.82
CA GLN A 43 -18.08 9.61 -11.70
C GLN A 43 -18.22 10.80 -12.65
N GLY A 44 -17.14 11.53 -12.86
CA GLY A 44 -17.02 12.54 -13.91
C GLY A 44 -17.50 13.95 -13.56
N THR A 45 -17.81 14.23 -12.31
CA THR A 45 -18.28 15.55 -11.89
C THR A 45 -17.19 16.50 -11.36
N TYR A 46 -15.94 16.27 -11.71
CA TYR A 46 -14.77 17.06 -11.26
C TYR A 46 -14.77 18.45 -11.91
N THR A 47 -15.47 19.41 -11.30
CA THR A 47 -15.60 20.78 -11.83
C THR A 47 -15.12 21.85 -10.86
N ARG A 48 -14.62 21.46 -9.68
CA ARG A 48 -14.16 22.41 -8.67
C ARG A 48 -12.91 23.13 -9.12
N ALA A 49 -12.89 24.45 -8.94
CA ALA A 49 -11.73 25.26 -9.24
C ALA A 49 -10.56 24.92 -8.31
N ARG A 50 -9.35 24.88 -8.85
CA ARG A 50 -8.14 24.63 -8.09
C ARG A 50 -7.91 25.74 -7.07
N TYR A 51 -7.56 25.36 -5.85
CA TYR A 51 -7.15 26.29 -4.82
C TYR A 51 -5.84 27.00 -5.21
N THR A 52 -5.82 28.32 -5.00
CA THR A 52 -4.59 29.09 -5.08
C THR A 52 -3.67 28.80 -3.89
N ALA A 53 -2.38 29.07 -4.01
CA ALA A 53 -1.43 28.95 -2.89
C ALA A 53 -1.89 29.71 -1.64
N SER A 54 -2.45 30.90 -1.80
CA SER A 54 -2.98 31.70 -0.68
C SER A 54 -4.17 31.02 0.01
N GLN A 55 -5.09 30.43 -0.75
CA GLN A 55 -6.21 29.67 -0.18
C GLN A 55 -5.69 28.44 0.59
N ILE A 56 -4.71 27.70 0.05
CA ILE A 56 -4.11 26.55 0.73
C ILE A 56 -3.44 26.98 2.04
N GLN A 57 -2.68 28.07 2.02
CA GLN A 57 -2.03 28.63 3.21
C GLN A 57 -3.02 29.09 4.28
N SER A 58 -4.27 29.42 3.91
CA SER A 58 -5.27 29.84 4.87
C SER A 58 -5.77 28.71 5.78
N PHE A 59 -5.64 27.44 5.37
CA PHE A 59 -6.10 26.31 6.16
C PHE A 59 -5.01 25.29 6.50
N VAL A 60 -3.89 25.24 5.76
CA VAL A 60 -2.75 24.37 6.09
C VAL A 60 -1.84 25.10 7.08
N PRO A 61 -1.54 24.52 8.26
CA PRO A 61 -0.67 25.16 9.22
C PRO A 61 0.76 25.29 8.69
N SER A 62 1.47 26.35 9.08
CA SER A 62 2.88 26.57 8.69
C SER A 62 3.84 25.54 9.27
N ALA A 63 3.49 24.96 10.43
CA ALA A 63 4.24 23.90 11.11
C ALA A 63 3.52 22.55 11.01
N ARG A 64 4.23 21.48 11.35
CA ARG A 64 3.69 20.13 11.53
C ARG A 64 2.47 20.14 12.44
N GLY A 65 1.42 19.43 12.07
CA GLY A 65 0.21 19.37 12.87
C GLY A 65 -1.04 19.07 12.07
N THR A 66 -2.16 19.04 12.79
CA THR A 66 -3.47 18.74 12.22
C THR A 66 -4.14 19.99 11.67
N PHE A 67 -4.98 19.79 10.66
CA PHE A 67 -5.87 20.82 10.13
C PHE A 67 -7.14 20.16 9.57
N THR A 68 -8.12 20.96 9.24
CA THR A 68 -9.34 20.49 8.58
C THR A 68 -9.44 21.15 7.21
N PHE A 69 -9.60 20.34 6.17
CA PHE A 69 -9.85 20.87 4.84
C PHE A 69 -11.14 21.70 4.83
N PRO A 70 -11.18 22.82 4.10
CA PRO A 70 -12.39 23.63 3.99
C PRO A 70 -13.53 22.86 3.32
N ALA A 71 -14.73 23.42 3.39
CA ALA A 71 -15.84 22.90 2.61
C ALA A 71 -15.49 22.90 1.11
N PRO A 72 -15.95 21.88 0.33
CA PRO A 72 -16.88 20.84 0.73
C PRO A 72 -16.25 19.66 1.46
N TYR A 73 -14.92 19.50 1.47
CA TYR A 73 -14.20 18.30 1.95
C TYR A 73 -14.42 18.00 3.43
N LYS A 74 -14.12 18.96 4.31
CA LYS A 74 -14.25 18.83 5.78
C LYS A 74 -13.52 17.63 6.38
N THR A 75 -12.66 16.97 5.62
CA THR A 75 -11.82 15.88 6.10
C THR A 75 -10.66 16.41 6.94
N LYS A 76 -10.13 15.57 7.80
CA LYS A 76 -9.00 15.91 8.66
C LYS A 76 -7.68 15.58 7.98
N GLY A 77 -6.85 16.61 7.78
CA GLY A 77 -5.50 16.52 7.27
C GLY A 77 -4.46 16.60 8.39
N ILE A 78 -3.27 16.09 8.11
CA ILE A 78 -2.10 16.16 9.00
C ILE A 78 -0.90 16.52 8.13
N ARG A 79 -0.26 17.66 8.43
CA ARG A 79 1.03 18.02 7.84
C ARG A 79 2.13 17.26 8.58
N ILE A 80 2.88 16.42 7.87
CA ILE A 80 3.93 15.56 8.43
C ILE A 80 5.26 16.27 8.46
N THR A 81 5.64 16.93 7.36
CA THR A 81 6.89 17.70 7.27
C THR A 81 6.61 19.19 7.19
N ASP A 82 7.59 19.98 7.60
CA ASP A 82 7.56 21.44 7.48
C ASP A 82 8.96 22.00 7.16
N ALA A 83 9.07 23.34 7.08
CA ALA A 83 10.32 24.00 6.73
C ALA A 83 11.49 23.64 7.66
N SER A 84 11.22 23.37 8.95
CA SER A 84 12.25 23.06 9.94
C SER A 84 12.96 21.74 9.69
N ASP A 85 12.33 20.82 8.96
CA ASP A 85 12.91 19.52 8.67
C ASP A 85 14.13 19.58 7.74
N CYS A 86 14.18 20.61 6.90
CA CYS A 86 15.21 20.81 5.88
C CYS A 86 15.92 22.17 5.99
N GLY A 87 15.82 22.87 7.13
CA GLY A 87 16.39 24.22 7.24
C GLY A 87 15.80 25.23 6.25
N GLY A 88 14.57 25.03 5.82
CA GLY A 88 13.90 25.84 4.79
C GLY A 88 14.08 25.37 3.36
N ALA A 89 14.99 24.43 3.09
CA ALA A 89 15.23 23.88 1.74
C ALA A 89 14.10 22.94 1.27
N ASP A 90 13.98 22.72 -0.04
CA ASP A 90 13.09 21.74 -0.66
C ASP A 90 13.77 20.37 -0.69
N CYS A 91 13.79 19.67 0.45
CA CYS A 91 14.49 18.40 0.58
C CYS A 91 13.58 17.17 0.64
N VAL A 92 12.28 17.33 0.74
CA VAL A 92 11.35 16.20 0.81
C VAL A 92 11.33 15.46 -0.53
N ASN A 93 11.65 14.17 -0.51
CA ASN A 93 11.42 13.30 -1.65
C ASN A 93 9.92 12.99 -1.71
N TYR A 94 9.40 12.71 -2.93
CA TYR A 94 8.04 12.22 -3.05
C TYR A 94 7.87 10.95 -2.21
N ILE A 95 6.67 10.78 -1.67
CA ILE A 95 6.27 9.54 -1.02
C ILE A 95 6.45 8.41 -2.03
N GLY A 96 6.92 7.27 -1.59
CA GLY A 96 7.12 6.11 -2.44
C GLY A 96 5.91 5.86 -3.33
N TYR A 97 6.07 5.06 -4.34
CA TYR A 97 5.01 4.83 -5.32
C TYR A 97 3.72 4.32 -4.65
N SER A 98 2.59 4.41 -5.31
CA SER A 98 1.26 4.13 -4.75
C SER A 98 1.09 2.72 -4.14
N TYR A 99 1.94 1.78 -4.48
CA TYR A 99 1.93 0.40 -4.01
C TYR A 99 3.09 0.02 -3.06
N TRP A 100 3.93 0.98 -2.62
CA TRP A 100 4.90 0.77 -1.51
C TRP A 100 4.46 1.52 -0.26
N ARG A 101 4.33 0.79 0.85
CA ARG A 101 3.79 1.32 2.11
C ARG A 101 4.77 2.23 2.84
N ASN A 102 4.52 3.53 2.85
CA ASN A 102 5.26 4.48 3.67
C ASN A 102 4.78 4.52 5.12
N THR A 103 3.65 3.89 5.40
CA THR A 103 3.02 3.86 6.73
C THR A 103 2.76 2.44 7.18
N ASN A 104 2.75 2.22 8.50
CA ASN A 104 2.40 0.94 9.10
C ASN A 104 1.19 1.04 10.03
N ALA A 105 0.07 1.57 9.59
CA ALA A 105 -1.12 1.78 10.41
C ALA A 105 -1.83 0.47 10.81
N HIS A 106 -1.14 -0.46 11.46
CA HIS A 106 -1.75 -1.68 11.98
C HIS A 106 -2.79 -1.36 13.07
N GLU A 107 -3.92 -2.03 13.04
CA GLU A 107 -5.04 -1.77 13.97
C GLU A 107 -4.65 -1.99 15.42
N SER A 108 -3.84 -3.00 15.70
CA SER A 108 -3.36 -3.33 17.05
C SER A 108 -2.36 -2.33 17.64
N SER A 109 -1.82 -1.40 16.84
CA SER A 109 -0.87 -0.41 17.31
C SER A 109 -1.58 0.93 17.59
N PRO A 110 -1.37 1.57 18.75
CA PRO A 110 -1.89 2.91 19.03
C PRO A 110 -1.21 3.97 18.16
N ASP A 111 0.00 3.71 17.71
CA ASP A 111 0.80 4.60 16.89
C ASP A 111 0.94 4.07 15.46
N MET A 112 1.08 5.00 14.52
CA MET A 112 1.45 4.74 13.15
C MET A 112 2.84 5.30 12.89
N TRP A 113 3.75 4.42 12.43
CA TRP A 113 5.06 4.81 11.96
C TRP A 113 4.99 5.26 10.50
N ILE A 114 5.71 6.31 10.18
CA ILE A 114 5.78 6.91 8.84
C ILE A 114 7.23 7.19 8.53
N PHE A 115 7.76 6.75 7.40
CA PHE A 115 9.06 7.22 6.95
C PHE A 115 8.91 8.20 5.78
N VAL A 116 9.76 9.20 5.77
CA VAL A 116 9.86 10.19 4.69
C VAL A 116 11.33 10.36 4.33
N GLY A 117 11.63 10.31 3.05
CA GLY A 117 12.97 10.63 2.55
C GLY A 117 13.20 12.14 2.56
N LEU A 118 14.17 12.60 3.34
CA LEU A 118 14.63 13.99 3.34
C LEU A 118 16.00 14.03 2.67
N SER A 119 16.06 14.35 1.39
CA SER A 119 17.24 14.24 0.53
C SER A 119 18.46 14.99 1.07
N THR A 120 19.53 14.27 1.35
CA THR A 120 20.80 14.88 1.77
C THR A 120 21.42 15.73 0.67
N ALA A 121 21.24 15.37 -0.60
CA ALA A 121 21.69 16.15 -1.74
C ALA A 121 20.96 17.51 -1.88
N ARG A 122 19.79 17.64 -1.23
CA ARG A 122 18.99 18.87 -1.20
C ARG A 122 18.94 19.50 0.21
N GLY A 123 19.96 19.22 1.04
CA GLY A 123 20.10 19.81 2.37
C GLY A 123 19.29 19.14 3.49
N GLY A 124 18.67 18.01 3.23
CA GLY A 124 17.94 17.26 4.26
C GLY A 124 18.83 16.34 5.10
N PRO A 125 18.31 15.84 6.23
CA PRO A 125 19.05 14.95 7.14
C PRO A 125 19.09 13.48 6.68
N GLY A 126 18.45 13.13 5.59
CA GLY A 126 18.28 11.74 5.15
C GLY A 126 16.92 11.14 5.52
N PRO A 127 16.77 9.82 5.40
CA PRO A 127 15.53 9.14 5.75
C PRO A 127 15.16 9.40 7.21
N THR A 128 13.94 9.86 7.42
CA THR A 128 13.46 10.32 8.73
C THR A 128 12.19 9.58 9.12
N LEU A 129 12.11 9.18 10.38
CA LEU A 129 10.98 8.51 10.98
C LEU A 129 10.08 9.51 11.69
N PHE A 130 8.80 9.42 11.42
CA PHE A 130 7.74 10.13 12.11
C PHE A 130 6.79 9.14 12.79
N LYS A 131 6.06 9.62 13.78
CA LYS A 131 5.09 8.83 14.52
C LYS A 131 3.81 9.62 14.70
N LEU A 132 2.69 9.05 14.27
CA LEU A 132 1.35 9.58 14.51
C LEU A 132 0.68 8.77 15.62
N ASN A 133 0.26 9.42 16.69
CA ASN A 133 -0.66 8.82 17.65
C ASN A 133 -2.08 8.86 17.06
N LYS A 134 -2.67 7.69 16.81
CA LYS A 134 -3.95 7.57 16.10
C LYS A 134 -5.16 8.05 16.91
N ALA A 135 -5.05 8.09 18.24
CA ALA A 135 -6.13 8.55 19.11
C ALA A 135 -6.17 10.07 19.26
N THR A 136 -4.99 10.72 19.29
CA THR A 136 -4.87 12.16 19.55
C THR A 136 -4.54 12.96 18.28
N ASP A 137 -4.18 12.30 17.18
CA ASP A 137 -3.69 12.89 15.93
C ASP A 137 -2.39 13.70 16.07
N VAL A 138 -1.68 13.50 17.17
CA VAL A 138 -0.38 14.15 17.38
C VAL A 138 0.67 13.48 16.52
N ILE A 139 1.27 14.25 15.62
CA ILE A 139 2.40 13.82 14.77
C ILE A 139 3.72 14.31 15.38
N THR A 140 4.67 13.40 15.54
CA THR A 140 5.99 13.69 16.13
C THR A 140 7.10 13.26 15.18
N LYS A 141 8.11 14.11 14.98
CA LYS A 141 9.36 13.72 14.33
C LYS A 141 10.18 12.91 15.36
N VAL A 142 10.42 11.64 15.04
CA VAL A 142 11.21 10.74 15.91
C VAL A 142 12.71 10.97 15.69
N GLY A 143 13.11 11.23 14.45
CA GLY A 143 14.49 11.48 14.08
C GLY A 143 14.96 10.58 12.93
N PRO A 144 16.27 10.37 12.78
CA PRO A 144 16.82 9.54 11.72
C PRO A 144 16.22 8.14 11.72
N LEU A 145 15.86 7.65 10.54
CA LEU A 145 15.37 6.27 10.38
C LEU A 145 16.45 5.27 10.80
N PHE A 146 17.71 5.56 10.51
CA PHE A 146 18.87 4.72 10.82
C PHE A 146 19.78 5.36 11.85
N PRO A 147 20.55 4.55 12.60
CA PRO A 147 21.64 5.04 13.45
C PRO A 147 22.69 5.81 12.65
N ALA A 148 23.41 6.68 13.31
CA ALA A 148 24.56 7.36 12.72
C ALA A 148 25.59 6.34 12.21
N GLY A 149 26.16 6.59 11.03
CA GLY A 149 27.11 5.67 10.39
C GLY A 149 26.48 4.48 9.65
N SER A 150 25.16 4.35 9.65
CA SER A 150 24.49 3.31 8.85
C SER A 150 24.87 3.43 7.37
N PRO A 151 25.13 2.30 6.69
CA PRO A 151 25.41 2.30 5.25
C PRO A 151 24.17 2.56 4.39
N PHE A 152 22.99 2.45 4.98
CA PHE A 152 21.74 2.54 4.22
C PHE A 152 21.50 3.95 3.71
N ARG A 153 21.22 4.03 2.42
CA ARG A 153 20.90 5.27 1.70
C ARG A 153 19.66 5.02 0.87
N THR A 154 18.62 5.80 1.05
CA THR A 154 17.49 5.78 0.12
C THR A 154 17.50 7.02 -0.73
N GLN A 155 17.15 6.85 -1.99
CA GLN A 155 16.97 7.93 -2.93
C GLN A 155 15.50 8.34 -3.05
N SER A 156 14.60 7.35 -2.92
CA SER A 156 13.16 7.51 -3.03
C SER A 156 12.45 6.52 -2.09
N GLY A 157 11.14 6.61 -1.99
CA GLY A 157 10.31 5.63 -1.31
C GLY A 157 10.01 4.38 -2.14
N GLU A 158 10.44 4.33 -3.38
CA GLU A 158 10.30 3.15 -4.24
C GLU A 158 11.30 2.08 -3.82
N THR A 159 10.95 0.97 -3.31
CA THR A 159 11.81 -0.11 -2.86
C THR A 159 11.87 -0.32 -1.35
N TRP A 160 11.47 0.67 -0.56
CA TRP A 160 11.38 0.51 0.88
C TRP A 160 9.91 0.59 1.29
N TYR A 161 9.48 -0.33 2.11
CA TYR A 161 8.07 -0.39 2.51
C TYR A 161 7.90 -1.10 3.85
N PHE A 162 6.90 -0.65 4.61
CA PHE A 162 6.52 -1.34 5.83
C PHE A 162 5.89 -2.70 5.54
N SER A 163 6.17 -3.66 6.42
CA SER A 163 5.51 -4.97 6.44
C SER A 163 3.98 -4.82 6.59
N ALA A 164 3.24 -5.71 5.93
CA ALA A 164 1.78 -5.78 6.09
C ALA A 164 1.36 -6.52 7.37
N SER A 165 2.21 -7.37 7.94
CA SER A 165 1.89 -8.22 9.07
C SER A 165 2.64 -7.87 10.37
N ARG A 166 3.77 -7.18 10.27
CA ARG A 166 4.69 -6.90 11.39
C ARG A 166 4.83 -5.40 11.64
N PRO A 167 4.21 -4.82 12.69
CA PRO A 167 4.04 -3.38 12.86
C PRO A 167 5.32 -2.53 12.81
N ASN A 168 6.45 -3.05 13.27
CA ASN A 168 7.69 -2.28 13.36
C ASN A 168 8.69 -2.61 12.24
N LYS A 169 8.34 -3.50 11.31
CA LYS A 169 9.28 -3.97 10.29
C LYS A 169 9.15 -3.19 8.99
N LEU A 170 10.31 -2.74 8.50
CA LEU A 170 10.50 -2.08 7.22
C LEU A 170 11.39 -2.97 6.35
N TYR A 171 10.97 -3.27 5.14
CA TYR A 171 11.79 -3.94 4.13
C TYR A 171 12.69 -2.94 3.43
N ILE A 172 13.96 -3.29 3.25
CA ILE A 172 15.01 -2.43 2.70
C ILE A 172 15.83 -3.22 1.68
N ASN A 173 15.90 -2.72 0.46
CA ASN A 173 16.85 -3.22 -0.54
C ASN A 173 18.25 -2.70 -0.19
N ASP A 174 19.21 -3.61 -0.05
CA ASP A 174 20.61 -3.28 0.27
C ASP A 174 21.55 -4.06 -0.66
N GLY A 175 21.77 -3.54 -1.85
CA GLY A 175 22.56 -4.22 -2.88
C GLY A 175 21.97 -5.59 -3.22
N PRO A 176 22.68 -6.70 -2.97
CA PRO A 176 22.18 -8.05 -3.27
C PRO A 176 21.16 -8.56 -2.25
N ARG A 177 20.82 -7.82 -1.20
CA ARG A 177 20.04 -8.29 -0.08
C ARG A 177 18.69 -7.60 0.03
N LEU A 178 17.68 -8.33 0.51
CA LEU A 178 16.52 -7.78 1.16
C LEU A 178 16.69 -7.90 2.66
N LEU A 179 16.64 -6.78 3.35
CA LEU A 179 16.71 -6.71 4.81
C LEU A 179 15.33 -6.43 5.39
N ARG A 180 15.07 -6.97 6.57
CA ARG A 180 13.90 -6.67 7.39
C ARG A 180 14.36 -5.92 8.63
N TYR A 181 14.17 -4.60 8.61
CA TYR A 181 14.66 -3.66 9.61
C TYR A 181 13.57 -3.32 10.62
N ASP A 182 13.88 -3.40 11.89
CA ASP A 182 12.99 -2.96 12.97
C ASP A 182 13.22 -1.49 13.27
N VAL A 183 12.22 -0.65 12.98
CA VAL A 183 12.35 0.82 13.13
C VAL A 183 12.40 1.27 14.60
N VAL A 184 12.05 0.41 15.56
CA VAL A 184 12.08 0.70 17.00
C VAL A 184 13.41 0.26 17.61
N SER A 185 13.78 -1.01 17.46
CA SER A 185 15.03 -1.55 18.00
C SER A 185 16.27 -1.19 17.17
N LYS A 186 16.07 -0.71 15.94
CA LYS A 186 17.14 -0.33 14.99
C LYS A 186 18.03 -1.51 14.55
N VAL A 187 17.50 -2.72 14.57
CA VAL A 187 18.19 -3.95 14.19
C VAL A 187 17.58 -4.50 12.90
N SER A 188 18.40 -5.04 12.02
CA SER A 188 17.97 -5.73 10.80
C SER A 188 18.35 -7.20 10.82
N ASP A 189 17.52 -8.02 10.19
CA ASP A 189 17.83 -9.39 9.77
C ASP A 189 17.78 -9.48 8.23
N THR A 190 18.57 -10.39 7.67
CA THR A 190 18.57 -10.64 6.23
C THR A 190 17.47 -11.62 5.89
N VAL A 191 16.55 -11.20 5.01
CA VAL A 191 15.50 -12.06 4.48
C VAL A 191 16.09 -13.02 3.44
N PHE A 192 16.87 -12.47 2.52
CA PHE A 192 17.64 -13.23 1.54
C PHE A 192 18.85 -12.44 1.04
N ASP A 193 19.81 -13.17 0.48
CA ASP A 193 20.95 -12.67 -0.28
C ASP A 193 21.01 -13.42 -1.62
N ILE A 194 20.93 -12.67 -2.72
CA ILE A 194 20.91 -13.23 -4.08
C ILE A 194 22.28 -13.72 -4.56
N THR A 195 23.36 -13.37 -3.86
CA THR A 195 24.73 -13.64 -4.33
C THR A 195 24.99 -15.13 -4.54
N GLY A 196 24.46 -15.98 -3.67
CA GLY A 196 24.60 -17.44 -3.78
C GLY A 196 23.91 -18.03 -5.02
N GLN A 197 22.78 -17.48 -5.42
CA GLN A 197 21.98 -17.98 -6.55
C GLN A 197 22.37 -17.33 -7.88
N PHE A 198 22.64 -16.02 -7.88
CA PHE A 198 22.81 -15.26 -9.11
C PHE A 198 24.25 -14.72 -9.31
N GLY A 199 25.15 -14.95 -8.33
CA GLY A 199 26.53 -14.47 -8.37
C GLY A 199 26.70 -13.02 -7.96
N ALA A 200 27.96 -12.58 -7.81
CA ALA A 200 28.32 -11.22 -7.48
C ALA A 200 28.04 -10.23 -8.62
N GLY A 201 28.02 -8.94 -8.32
CA GLY A 201 27.82 -7.87 -9.29
C GLY A 201 26.35 -7.69 -9.71
N ARG A 202 25.43 -8.18 -8.90
CA ARG A 202 23.98 -8.00 -9.06
C ARG A 202 23.35 -7.38 -7.83
N TYR A 203 22.21 -6.72 -8.01
CA TYR A 203 21.43 -6.15 -6.91
C TYR A 203 19.92 -6.32 -7.14
N VAL A 204 19.18 -6.22 -6.06
CA VAL A 204 17.72 -6.29 -6.06
C VAL A 204 17.12 -4.91 -6.12
N TRP A 205 16.02 -4.77 -6.86
CA TRP A 205 15.34 -3.51 -7.06
C TRP A 205 13.83 -3.71 -7.03
N GLN A 206 13.07 -2.69 -6.59
CA GLN A 206 11.60 -2.67 -6.59
C GLN A 206 11.00 -3.96 -6.04
N THR A 207 11.38 -4.32 -4.80
CA THR A 207 10.84 -5.52 -4.18
C THR A 207 9.44 -5.32 -3.65
N HIS A 208 8.66 -6.40 -3.69
CA HIS A 208 7.33 -6.52 -3.10
C HIS A 208 7.28 -7.74 -2.19
N SER A 209 6.39 -7.70 -1.18
CA SER A 209 6.13 -8.85 -0.31
C SER A 209 4.64 -9.15 -0.29
N SER A 210 4.32 -10.44 -0.25
CA SER A 210 2.97 -10.90 0.10
C SER A 210 2.56 -10.37 1.48
N ASN A 211 1.25 -10.25 1.74
CA ASN A 211 0.78 -9.66 2.99
C ASN A 211 1.06 -10.53 4.24
N ASN A 212 1.43 -11.80 4.05
CA ASN A 212 1.92 -12.67 5.13
C ASN A 212 3.45 -12.61 5.32
N ASP A 213 4.16 -11.81 4.52
CA ASP A 213 5.62 -11.64 4.56
C ASP A 213 6.43 -12.92 4.27
N LEU A 214 5.89 -13.88 3.53
CA LEU A 214 6.56 -15.16 3.26
C LEU A 214 7.05 -15.29 1.82
N VAL A 215 6.50 -14.52 0.89
CA VAL A 215 6.92 -14.54 -0.52
C VAL A 215 7.31 -13.13 -0.94
N HIS A 216 8.44 -13.01 -1.61
CA HIS A 216 9.00 -11.74 -2.04
C HIS A 216 9.34 -11.79 -3.52
N SER A 217 9.04 -10.74 -4.26
CA SER A 217 9.46 -10.56 -5.65
C SER A 217 10.30 -9.31 -5.81
N GLY A 218 11.00 -9.18 -6.92
CA GLY A 218 11.71 -7.97 -7.27
C GLY A 218 12.48 -8.11 -8.58
N ALA A 219 12.92 -6.99 -9.12
CA ALA A 219 13.80 -6.96 -10.28
C ALA A 219 15.23 -7.36 -9.89
N LEU A 220 15.87 -8.14 -10.74
CA LEU A 220 17.30 -8.44 -10.69
C LEU A 220 18.04 -7.55 -11.68
N ARG A 221 19.02 -6.80 -11.18
CA ARG A 221 19.80 -5.84 -11.99
C ARG A 221 21.30 -6.09 -11.91
N VAL A 222 22.02 -5.71 -12.99
CA VAL A 222 23.49 -5.70 -13.04
C VAL A 222 24.02 -4.45 -12.34
N SER A 223 24.91 -4.60 -11.35
CA SER A 223 25.41 -3.47 -10.54
C SER A 223 26.20 -2.44 -11.36
N ALA A 224 26.93 -2.88 -12.38
CA ALA A 224 27.78 -2.02 -13.18
C ALA A 224 27.02 -1.14 -14.17
N THR A 225 25.89 -1.62 -14.69
CA THR A 225 25.14 -0.97 -15.78
C THR A 225 23.74 -0.53 -15.37
N GLY A 226 23.18 -1.10 -14.31
CA GLY A 226 21.77 -0.94 -13.96
C GLY A 226 20.82 -1.73 -14.89
N GLU A 227 21.37 -2.57 -15.76
CA GLU A 227 20.58 -3.37 -16.71
C GLU A 227 19.65 -4.33 -15.96
N ASP A 228 18.37 -4.34 -16.34
CA ASP A 228 17.38 -5.30 -15.85
C ASP A 228 17.61 -6.68 -16.50
N LEU A 229 17.64 -7.71 -15.67
CA LEU A 229 17.76 -9.11 -16.12
C LEU A 229 16.41 -9.83 -16.13
N GLY A 230 15.46 -9.35 -15.34
CA GLY A 230 14.13 -9.92 -15.18
C GLY A 230 13.64 -9.86 -13.73
N CYS A 231 12.64 -10.68 -13.43
CA CYS A 231 12.01 -10.76 -12.11
C CYS A 231 12.41 -12.04 -11.37
N PHE A 232 12.65 -11.96 -10.08
CA PHE A 232 12.78 -13.12 -9.22
C PHE A 232 11.64 -13.18 -8.20
N VAL A 233 11.37 -14.38 -7.71
CA VAL A 233 10.53 -14.64 -6.55
C VAL A 233 11.31 -15.47 -5.55
N PHE A 234 11.29 -15.06 -4.28
CA PHE A 234 11.86 -15.78 -3.16
C PHE A 234 10.76 -16.22 -2.20
N ASN A 235 10.79 -17.45 -1.74
CA ASN A 235 9.87 -18.00 -0.76
C ASN A 235 10.63 -18.31 0.55
N GLU A 236 10.36 -17.58 1.63
CA GLU A 236 11.02 -17.75 2.93
C GLU A 236 10.81 -19.16 3.51
N THR A 237 9.62 -19.77 3.28
CA THR A 237 9.31 -21.09 3.83
C THR A 237 10.17 -22.20 3.24
N THR A 238 10.48 -22.11 1.94
CA THR A 238 11.28 -23.12 1.23
C THR A 238 12.72 -22.73 1.01
N GLY A 239 13.08 -21.46 1.21
CA GLY A 239 14.40 -20.92 0.93
C GLY A 239 14.76 -20.89 -0.56
N LYS A 240 13.77 -20.99 -1.46
CA LYS A 240 14.00 -21.12 -2.89
C LYS A 240 13.77 -19.82 -3.64
N PHE A 241 14.61 -19.59 -4.65
CA PHE A 241 14.40 -18.59 -5.69
C PHE A 241 13.82 -19.21 -6.94
N THR A 242 12.89 -18.51 -7.56
CA THR A 242 12.45 -18.74 -8.96
C THR A 242 12.77 -17.48 -9.74
N PHE A 243 13.30 -17.62 -10.96
CA PHE A 243 13.70 -16.49 -11.80
C PHE A 243 12.98 -16.54 -13.14
N PHE A 244 12.50 -15.39 -13.56
CA PHE A 244 11.82 -15.13 -14.81
C PHE A 244 12.65 -14.13 -15.59
N SER A 245 13.38 -14.60 -16.62
CA SER A 245 14.14 -13.72 -17.49
C SER A 245 13.22 -12.77 -18.24
N LYS A 246 13.62 -11.52 -18.39
CA LYS A 246 12.88 -10.58 -19.25
C LYS A 246 12.74 -11.11 -20.67
N ILE A 247 11.61 -10.83 -21.30
CA ILE A 247 11.33 -11.16 -22.69
C ILE A 247 11.70 -9.97 -23.59
N GLY A 248 11.26 -8.77 -23.18
CA GLY A 248 11.51 -7.53 -23.91
C GLY A 248 12.14 -6.45 -23.05
N THR A 249 11.74 -5.19 -23.26
CA THR A 249 12.19 -4.09 -22.40
C THR A 249 11.42 -4.16 -21.08
N TYR A 250 12.11 -4.59 -20.03
CA TYR A 250 11.55 -4.79 -18.71
C TYR A 250 11.25 -3.44 -18.02
N ASN A 251 10.10 -3.37 -17.35
CA ASN A 251 9.70 -2.24 -16.52
C ASN A 251 9.72 -2.64 -15.03
N GLU A 252 8.76 -3.43 -14.57
CA GLU A 252 8.66 -3.82 -13.16
C GLU A 252 7.91 -5.15 -12.97
N CYS A 253 7.95 -5.70 -11.76
CA CYS A 253 7.11 -6.85 -11.41
C CYS A 253 6.46 -6.71 -10.03
N HIS A 254 5.22 -7.17 -9.95
CA HIS A 254 4.38 -7.07 -8.77
C HIS A 254 3.92 -8.44 -8.30
N LEU A 255 4.08 -8.73 -7.02
CA LEU A 255 3.51 -9.90 -6.39
C LEU A 255 2.08 -9.60 -5.90
N ASP A 256 1.14 -10.50 -6.11
CA ASP A 256 -0.16 -10.39 -5.47
C ASP A 256 -0.05 -10.55 -3.94
N LYS A 257 -1.02 -10.03 -3.22
CA LYS A 257 -0.96 -10.02 -1.75
C LYS A 257 -1.07 -11.41 -1.11
N SER A 258 -1.51 -12.43 -1.87
CA SER A 258 -1.47 -13.82 -1.41
C SER A 258 -0.09 -14.46 -1.54
N GLY A 259 0.76 -13.95 -2.42
CA GLY A 259 2.05 -14.53 -2.75
C GLY A 259 1.98 -15.66 -3.81
N ARG A 260 0.83 -15.82 -4.48
CA ARG A 260 0.64 -16.86 -5.49
C ARG A 260 0.85 -16.37 -6.92
N TYR A 261 0.42 -15.13 -7.21
CA TYR A 261 0.44 -14.63 -8.59
C TYR A 261 1.47 -13.51 -8.74
N LEU A 262 2.17 -13.55 -9.87
CA LEU A 262 3.15 -12.53 -10.27
C LEU A 262 2.65 -11.84 -11.54
N LEU A 263 2.72 -10.52 -11.56
CA LEU A 263 2.59 -9.68 -12.75
C LEU A 263 3.97 -9.17 -13.11
N ILE A 264 4.40 -9.35 -14.36
CA ILE A 264 5.58 -8.68 -14.92
C ILE A 264 5.06 -7.72 -15.99
N GLN A 265 5.53 -6.47 -15.94
CA GLN A 265 5.27 -5.46 -16.95
C GLN A 265 6.52 -5.28 -17.79
N GLU A 266 6.42 -5.55 -19.07
CA GLU A 266 7.52 -5.45 -20.02
C GLU A 266 7.02 -5.29 -21.45
N ASN A 267 7.71 -4.50 -22.23
CA ASN A 267 7.39 -4.33 -23.66
C ASN A 267 7.94 -5.53 -24.45
N THR A 268 7.09 -6.46 -24.83
CA THR A 268 7.47 -7.70 -25.50
C THR A 268 7.37 -7.64 -27.02
N ASP A 269 6.58 -6.73 -27.59
CA ASP A 269 6.35 -6.61 -29.03
C ASP A 269 7.11 -5.44 -29.68
N GLY A 270 7.74 -4.58 -28.88
CA GLY A 270 8.51 -3.42 -29.35
C GLY A 270 7.64 -2.23 -29.77
N GLN A 271 6.33 -2.25 -29.50
CA GLN A 271 5.44 -1.13 -29.74
C GLN A 271 5.41 -0.21 -28.50
N TYR A 272 4.59 0.82 -28.54
CA TYR A 272 4.44 1.71 -27.41
C TYR A 272 3.50 1.11 -26.38
N GLY A 273 4.04 0.77 -25.22
CA GLY A 273 3.31 0.20 -24.11
C GLY A 273 4.04 -1.00 -23.49
N ASP A 274 3.53 -1.47 -22.38
CA ASP A 274 4.01 -2.67 -21.70
C ASP A 274 2.89 -3.71 -21.65
N GLU A 275 3.19 -4.92 -22.07
CA GLU A 275 2.33 -6.07 -21.86
C GLU A 275 2.29 -6.44 -20.37
N SER A 276 1.18 -7.08 -19.98
CA SER A 276 1.01 -7.69 -18.67
C SER A 276 1.23 -9.19 -18.77
N VAL A 277 2.37 -9.67 -18.27
CA VAL A 277 2.71 -11.09 -18.18
C VAL A 277 2.27 -11.61 -16.81
N PHE A 278 1.22 -12.40 -16.76
CA PHE A 278 0.70 -12.99 -15.52
C PHE A 278 1.23 -14.42 -15.34
N ILE A 279 1.69 -14.72 -14.13
CA ILE A 279 2.28 -16.02 -13.80
C ILE A 279 1.60 -16.56 -12.53
N ASP A 280 1.04 -17.76 -12.61
CA ASP A 280 0.61 -18.54 -11.43
C ASP A 280 1.84 -19.30 -10.89
N LEU A 281 2.37 -18.89 -9.75
CA LEU A 281 3.57 -19.46 -9.15
C LEU A 281 3.40 -20.90 -8.64
N GLU A 282 2.17 -21.35 -8.40
CA GLU A 282 1.90 -22.74 -8.00
C GLU A 282 1.93 -23.69 -9.19
N THR A 283 1.38 -23.27 -10.33
CA THR A 283 1.27 -24.13 -11.52
C THR A 283 2.34 -23.85 -12.56
N GLY A 284 3.02 -22.71 -12.49
CA GLY A 284 3.96 -22.24 -13.51
C GLY A 284 3.28 -21.73 -14.78
N LYS A 285 1.94 -21.68 -14.83
CA LYS A 285 1.21 -21.22 -16.01
C LYS A 285 1.47 -19.73 -16.21
N GLN A 286 1.81 -19.35 -17.44
CA GLN A 286 1.99 -17.98 -17.88
C GLN A 286 0.92 -17.57 -18.88
N SER A 287 0.53 -16.31 -18.88
CA SER A 287 -0.39 -15.70 -19.83
C SER A 287 0.02 -14.27 -20.09
N ILE A 288 0.06 -13.86 -21.34
CA ILE A 288 0.42 -12.51 -21.75
C ILE A 288 -0.85 -11.80 -22.22
N VAL A 289 -1.14 -10.66 -21.63
CA VAL A 289 -2.18 -9.74 -22.08
C VAL A 289 -1.48 -8.58 -22.77
N MET A 290 -1.70 -8.48 -24.08
CA MET A 290 -1.12 -7.43 -24.91
C MET A 290 -1.71 -6.07 -24.50
N ASP A 291 -0.94 -5.01 -24.57
CA ASP A 291 -1.39 -3.66 -24.23
C ASP A 291 -2.61 -3.25 -25.03
N GLN A 292 -2.70 -3.60 -26.33
CA GLN A 292 -3.85 -3.33 -27.21
C GLN A 292 -5.15 -4.01 -26.72
N ASN A 293 -5.05 -4.99 -25.85
CA ASN A 293 -6.17 -5.68 -25.22
C ASN A 293 -6.44 -5.22 -23.77
N GLY A 294 -5.83 -4.11 -23.35
CA GLY A 294 -5.97 -3.53 -22.03
C GLY A 294 -5.04 -4.14 -21.00
N GLY A 295 -3.76 -4.19 -21.32
CA GLY A 295 -2.70 -4.43 -20.35
C GLY A 295 -2.74 -3.40 -19.22
N LEU A 296 -2.26 -3.78 -18.05
CA LEU A 296 -2.25 -2.91 -16.89
C LEU A 296 -1.04 -1.97 -16.94
N GLY A 297 -1.29 -0.64 -16.85
CA GLY A 297 -0.29 0.32 -16.42
C GLY A 297 -0.10 0.30 -14.90
N HIS A 298 0.16 1.45 -14.28
CA HIS A 298 0.36 1.55 -12.82
C HIS A 298 -0.63 0.65 -12.05
N ALA A 299 -0.14 -0.48 -11.53
CA ALA A 299 -0.96 -1.52 -10.95
C ALA A 299 -0.65 -1.76 -9.48
N ASP A 300 -1.67 -1.93 -8.65
CA ASP A 300 -1.56 -2.55 -7.33
C ASP A 300 -2.33 -3.88 -7.32
N MET A 301 -1.84 -4.83 -6.55
CA MET A 301 -2.39 -6.17 -6.54
C MET A 301 -3.34 -6.35 -5.35
N GLY A 302 -4.38 -7.16 -5.54
CA GLY A 302 -5.22 -7.68 -4.46
C GLY A 302 -4.82 -9.10 -4.05
N PHE A 303 -5.79 -9.89 -3.58
CA PHE A 303 -5.65 -11.32 -3.30
C PHE A 303 -6.29 -12.11 -4.45
N GLY A 304 -5.46 -12.61 -5.37
CA GLY A 304 -5.90 -13.33 -6.57
C GLY A 304 -6.49 -12.44 -7.66
N TYR A 305 -6.29 -11.15 -7.60
CA TYR A 305 -6.65 -10.19 -8.64
C TYR A 305 -5.64 -9.04 -8.72
N ALA A 306 -5.57 -8.41 -9.89
CA ALA A 306 -4.83 -7.19 -10.13
C ALA A 306 -5.80 -6.02 -10.32
N LEU A 307 -5.41 -4.83 -9.90
CA LEU A 307 -6.07 -3.56 -10.15
C LEU A 307 -5.05 -2.60 -10.75
N GLY A 308 -5.31 -2.06 -11.91
CA GLY A 308 -4.38 -1.11 -12.54
C GLY A 308 -5.06 -0.18 -13.52
N MET A 309 -4.28 0.74 -14.05
CA MET A 309 -4.78 1.71 -15.01
C MET A 309 -4.71 1.14 -16.43
N ASP A 310 -5.83 1.24 -17.15
CA ASP A 310 -5.88 0.92 -18.59
C ASP A 310 -5.32 2.11 -19.37
N ASN A 311 -4.03 2.01 -19.71
CA ASN A 311 -3.34 3.11 -20.38
C ASN A 311 -3.57 3.14 -21.90
N TRP A 312 -4.05 2.05 -22.49
CA TRP A 312 -3.89 1.79 -23.93
C TRP A 312 -5.21 1.66 -24.69
N ASN A 313 -6.33 1.59 -23.99
CA ASN A 313 -7.63 1.28 -24.59
C ASN A 313 -8.60 2.46 -24.69
N SER A 314 -9.81 2.08 -25.12
CA SER A 314 -10.93 2.97 -25.42
C SER A 314 -11.46 3.80 -24.25
N LEU A 315 -11.03 3.48 -23.01
CA LEU A 315 -11.34 4.25 -21.81
C LEU A 315 -10.02 4.73 -21.16
N PRO A 316 -9.34 5.73 -21.73
CA PRO A 316 -8.09 6.22 -21.21
C PRO A 316 -8.22 6.64 -19.74
N GLY A 317 -7.30 6.14 -18.91
CA GLY A 317 -7.33 6.42 -17.49
C GLY A 317 -8.41 5.65 -16.71
N ALA A 318 -8.97 4.60 -17.28
CA ALA A 318 -9.81 3.68 -16.52
C ALA A 318 -8.97 2.85 -15.55
N ALA A 319 -9.47 2.66 -14.33
CA ALA A 319 -8.99 1.59 -13.47
C ALA A 319 -9.75 0.31 -13.79
N ILE A 320 -9.03 -0.74 -14.08
CA ILE A 320 -9.59 -2.06 -14.44
C ILE A 320 -9.08 -3.12 -13.49
N THR A 321 -9.81 -4.23 -13.40
CA THR A 321 -9.42 -5.38 -12.60
C THR A 321 -9.20 -6.60 -13.48
N PHE A 322 -8.30 -7.48 -13.05
CA PHE A 322 -8.12 -8.81 -13.64
C PHE A 322 -8.25 -9.86 -12.54
N ASN A 323 -9.13 -10.85 -12.73
CA ASN A 323 -9.12 -12.05 -11.91
C ASN A 323 -7.97 -12.95 -12.39
N LEU A 324 -7.02 -13.25 -11.51
CA LEU A 324 -5.78 -13.93 -11.86
C LEU A 324 -5.93 -15.45 -12.00
N SER A 325 -6.97 -16.06 -11.43
CA SER A 325 -7.19 -17.51 -11.57
C SER A 325 -7.53 -17.94 -13.01
N GLY A 326 -8.06 -17.02 -13.83
CA GLY A 326 -8.40 -17.30 -15.23
C GLY A 326 -7.88 -16.26 -16.21
N ILE A 327 -7.18 -15.23 -15.70
CA ILE A 327 -6.77 -14.04 -16.46
C ILE A 327 -8.00 -13.43 -17.16
N VAL A 328 -9.03 -13.16 -16.36
CA VAL A 328 -10.28 -12.61 -16.86
C VAL A 328 -10.31 -11.11 -16.55
N LYS A 329 -10.34 -10.29 -17.61
CA LYS A 329 -10.51 -8.84 -17.50
C LYS A 329 -11.90 -8.55 -16.93
N GLY A 330 -11.95 -7.77 -15.86
CA GLY A 330 -13.17 -7.26 -15.27
C GLY A 330 -13.61 -5.96 -15.90
N PRO A 331 -14.71 -5.38 -15.42
CA PRO A 331 -15.17 -4.07 -15.86
C PRO A 331 -14.21 -2.98 -15.40
N ALA A 332 -14.30 -1.80 -16.03
CA ALA A 332 -13.75 -0.59 -15.46
C ALA A 332 -14.47 -0.28 -14.15
N VAL A 333 -13.69 -0.12 -13.08
CA VAL A 333 -14.21 0.20 -11.73
C VAL A 333 -14.16 1.70 -11.46
N PHE A 334 -13.31 2.40 -12.20
CA PHE A 334 -13.20 3.84 -12.25
C PHE A 334 -12.80 4.25 -13.67
N TYR A 335 -13.24 5.37 -14.19
CA TYR A 335 -12.73 5.94 -15.44
C TYR A 335 -12.84 7.47 -15.45
N SER A 336 -12.00 8.12 -16.25
CA SER A 336 -12.09 9.54 -16.57
C SER A 336 -12.16 9.71 -18.07
N SER A 337 -12.77 10.79 -18.52
CA SER A 337 -12.85 11.10 -19.94
C SER A 337 -11.51 11.52 -20.56
N ASN A 338 -10.51 11.82 -19.74
CA ASN A 338 -9.21 12.32 -20.18
C ASN A 338 -8.10 11.82 -19.27
N TRP A 339 -7.14 11.09 -19.83
CA TRP A 339 -5.96 10.60 -19.11
C TRP A 339 -5.19 11.70 -18.38
N ASN A 340 -4.99 12.85 -19.01
CA ASN A 340 -4.20 13.95 -18.45
C ASN A 340 -4.85 14.59 -17.21
N THR A 341 -6.17 14.49 -17.10
CA THR A 341 -6.94 15.03 -15.95
C THR A 341 -7.47 13.94 -15.04
N ASN A 342 -7.07 12.69 -15.25
CA ASN A 342 -7.50 11.56 -14.44
C ASN A 342 -7.01 11.71 -12.98
N PRO A 343 -7.91 11.79 -11.98
CA PRO A 343 -7.52 11.96 -10.58
C PRO A 343 -6.86 10.73 -9.95
N VAL A 344 -6.91 9.56 -10.57
CA VAL A 344 -6.41 8.30 -10.01
C VAL A 344 -5.29 7.66 -10.81
N ASN A 345 -4.53 8.42 -11.58
CA ASN A 345 -3.42 7.90 -12.39
C ASN A 345 -2.42 7.02 -11.60
N HIS A 346 -2.27 7.26 -10.30
CA HIS A 346 -1.55 6.40 -9.38
C HIS A 346 -2.54 5.80 -8.39
N VAL A 347 -2.89 4.54 -8.60
CA VAL A 347 -3.83 3.80 -7.75
C VAL A 347 -3.12 3.05 -6.64
N SER A 348 -3.73 3.07 -5.45
CA SER A 348 -3.27 2.31 -4.27
C SER A 348 -4.39 1.44 -3.72
N HIS A 349 -4.10 0.16 -3.56
CA HIS A 349 -4.98 -0.85 -2.99
C HIS A 349 -4.31 -1.63 -1.86
N LEU A 350 -3.43 -0.95 -1.11
CA LEU A 350 -2.67 -1.56 0.01
C LEU A 350 -3.57 -2.05 1.16
N ASN A 351 -4.82 -1.60 1.20
CA ASN A 351 -5.86 -2.00 2.13
C ASN A 351 -6.60 -3.29 1.75
N ALA A 352 -6.18 -4.01 0.71
CA ALA A 352 -6.83 -5.26 0.30
C ALA A 352 -6.87 -6.29 1.43
N LYS A 353 -8.00 -7.00 1.54
CA LYS A 353 -8.28 -7.99 2.60
C LYS A 353 -8.59 -9.36 2.00
N PRO A 354 -7.98 -10.46 2.51
CA PRO A 354 -8.11 -11.78 1.89
C PRO A 354 -9.52 -12.38 1.99
N ALA A 355 -10.24 -12.07 3.08
CA ALA A 355 -11.56 -12.65 3.34
C ALA A 355 -12.74 -11.81 2.80
N VAL A 356 -12.44 -10.70 2.12
CA VAL A 356 -13.46 -9.78 1.59
C VAL A 356 -13.51 -9.93 0.07
N PRO A 357 -14.69 -10.20 -0.52
CA PRO A 357 -14.82 -10.21 -1.98
C PRO A 357 -14.33 -8.91 -2.61
N MET A 358 -13.67 -9.00 -3.77
CA MET A 358 -13.16 -7.83 -4.49
C MET A 358 -14.21 -6.73 -4.64
N SER A 359 -15.45 -7.07 -5.01
CA SER A 359 -16.55 -6.11 -5.19
C SER A 359 -16.97 -5.36 -3.92
N GLN A 360 -16.55 -5.81 -2.75
CA GLN A 360 -16.80 -5.14 -1.46
C GLN A 360 -15.59 -4.34 -0.98
N GLN A 361 -14.52 -4.32 -1.75
CA GLN A 361 -13.29 -3.58 -1.45
C GLN A 361 -13.26 -2.25 -2.21
N PHE A 362 -12.30 -1.42 -1.86
CA PHE A 362 -12.06 -0.13 -2.51
C PHE A 362 -10.58 0.15 -2.64
N ALA A 363 -10.22 0.99 -3.59
CA ALA A 363 -8.90 1.55 -3.76
C ALA A 363 -8.99 3.08 -3.75
N CYS A 364 -7.86 3.75 -3.59
CA CYS A 364 -7.77 5.19 -3.72
C CYS A 364 -6.67 5.57 -4.72
N GLY A 365 -6.80 6.73 -5.32
CA GLY A 365 -5.80 7.25 -6.21
C GLY A 365 -5.57 8.75 -6.04
N SER A 366 -4.51 9.22 -6.64
CA SER A 366 -4.14 10.63 -6.70
C SER A 366 -3.38 10.93 -7.98
N ASN A 367 -3.47 12.19 -8.43
CA ASN A 367 -2.74 12.73 -9.55
C ASN A 367 -2.57 14.23 -9.40
N ALA A 368 -1.77 14.84 -10.25
CA ALA A 368 -1.68 16.29 -10.44
C ALA A 368 -1.53 16.60 -11.93
N ASP A 369 -2.06 17.72 -12.37
CA ASP A 369 -1.98 18.19 -13.75
C ASP A 369 -1.76 19.70 -13.83
N TYR A 370 -1.68 20.23 -15.04
CA TYR A 370 -1.52 21.66 -15.32
C TYR A 370 -2.84 22.42 -15.49
N GLY A 371 -3.97 21.73 -15.40
CA GLY A 371 -5.30 22.32 -15.60
C GLY A 371 -5.74 23.20 -14.43
N SER A 372 -6.92 23.80 -14.58
CA SER A 372 -7.54 24.68 -13.57
C SER A 372 -8.52 23.97 -12.65
N VAL A 373 -8.83 22.71 -12.93
CA VAL A 373 -9.71 21.88 -12.10
C VAL A 373 -8.92 21.31 -10.92
N GLN A 374 -9.55 21.25 -9.77
CA GLN A 374 -8.93 20.73 -8.55
C GLN A 374 -8.60 19.24 -8.72
N ASN A 375 -7.32 18.90 -8.56
CA ASN A 375 -6.93 17.50 -8.41
C ASN A 375 -7.26 17.03 -6.99
N GLU A 376 -7.82 15.83 -6.89
CA GLU A 376 -8.37 15.30 -5.64
C GLU A 376 -7.86 13.90 -5.36
N ILE A 377 -7.80 13.56 -4.09
CA ILE A 377 -7.66 12.19 -3.61
C ILE A 377 -9.05 11.58 -3.69
N VAL A 378 -9.18 10.54 -4.53
CA VAL A 378 -10.45 9.88 -4.83
C VAL A 378 -10.34 8.40 -4.47
N CYS A 379 -11.33 7.88 -3.76
CA CYS A 379 -11.45 6.46 -3.52
C CYS A 379 -12.69 5.92 -4.23
N PHE A 380 -12.64 4.69 -4.71
CA PHE A 380 -13.70 4.08 -5.49
C PHE A 380 -13.83 2.59 -5.17
N ARG A 381 -15.05 2.06 -5.24
CA ARG A 381 -15.34 0.65 -5.03
C ARG A 381 -14.88 -0.19 -6.21
N LEU A 382 -14.56 -1.45 -5.95
CA LEU A 382 -14.17 -2.39 -7.01
C LEU A 382 -15.36 -3.20 -7.55
N ASP A 383 -16.57 -2.67 -7.45
CA ASP A 383 -17.84 -3.31 -7.88
C ASP A 383 -18.43 -2.68 -9.16
N ALA A 384 -17.70 -1.75 -9.78
CA ALA A 384 -18.17 -1.00 -10.94
C ALA A 384 -19.46 -0.18 -10.70
N SER A 385 -19.77 0.19 -9.46
CA SER A 385 -20.89 1.10 -9.15
C SER A 385 -20.62 2.52 -9.62
N HIS A 386 -19.36 2.86 -9.85
CA HIS A 386 -18.88 4.20 -10.16
C HIS A 386 -19.26 5.25 -9.10
N ASP A 387 -19.46 4.80 -7.87
CA ASP A 387 -19.54 5.67 -6.71
C ASP A 387 -18.13 6.02 -6.25
N GLU A 388 -17.84 7.31 -6.15
CA GLU A 388 -16.54 7.84 -5.84
C GLU A 388 -16.58 8.64 -4.54
N LEU A 389 -15.74 8.29 -3.61
CA LEU A 389 -15.51 9.06 -2.40
C LEU A 389 -14.47 10.13 -2.67
N ILE A 390 -14.88 11.37 -2.66
CA ILE A 390 -13.99 12.53 -2.73
C ILE A 390 -13.48 12.80 -1.32
N VAL A 391 -12.17 12.68 -1.14
CA VAL A 391 -11.54 12.73 0.19
C VAL A 391 -10.97 14.11 0.48
N ALA A 392 -10.07 14.61 -0.36
CA ALA A 392 -9.34 15.85 -0.11
C ALA A 392 -8.72 16.39 -1.41
N PRO A 393 -8.42 17.70 -1.49
CA PRO A 393 -7.62 18.24 -2.57
C PRO A 393 -6.16 17.79 -2.44
N VAL A 394 -5.50 17.52 -3.58
CA VAL A 394 -4.09 17.17 -3.63
C VAL A 394 -3.18 18.36 -3.29
N MET A 395 -3.62 19.57 -3.56
CA MET A 395 -2.91 20.83 -3.29
C MET A 395 -1.61 21.03 -4.07
N THR A 396 -1.38 20.26 -5.12
CA THR A 396 -0.18 20.43 -5.96
C THR A 396 -0.46 21.38 -7.12
N ASP A 397 0.47 22.32 -7.34
CA ASP A 397 0.54 23.12 -8.55
C ASP A 397 1.76 22.69 -9.37
N MET A 398 1.50 22.13 -10.56
CA MET A 398 2.58 21.66 -11.46
C MET A 398 3.47 22.80 -11.98
N ASN A 399 2.96 24.05 -11.98
CA ASN A 399 3.72 25.25 -12.38
C ASN A 399 4.62 25.79 -11.25
N ALA A 400 4.34 25.46 -9.98
CA ALA A 400 5.15 25.90 -8.87
C ALA A 400 6.49 25.14 -8.80
N PRO A 401 7.58 25.74 -8.31
CA PRO A 401 8.92 25.15 -8.38
C PRO A 401 9.15 23.98 -7.39
N GLY A 402 8.39 23.89 -6.30
CA GLY A 402 8.61 22.88 -5.25
C GLY A 402 8.55 21.44 -5.79
N GLY A 403 9.51 20.61 -5.36
CA GLY A 403 9.69 19.23 -5.80
C GLY A 403 10.95 19.01 -6.65
N GLY A 404 11.54 20.06 -7.20
CA GLY A 404 12.79 20.01 -7.96
C GLY A 404 12.70 19.38 -9.35
N SER A 405 11.71 18.54 -9.62
CA SER A 405 11.43 17.96 -10.93
C SER A 405 9.93 17.77 -11.13
N GLU A 406 9.49 17.71 -12.38
CA GLU A 406 8.08 17.45 -12.70
C GLU A 406 7.60 16.13 -12.10
N TYR A 407 8.36 15.06 -12.27
CA TYR A 407 8.04 13.75 -11.76
C TYR A 407 7.82 13.71 -10.23
N ALA A 408 8.59 14.50 -9.47
CA ALA A 408 8.46 14.59 -8.02
C ALA A 408 7.18 15.31 -7.56
N LYS A 409 6.56 16.12 -8.41
CA LYS A 409 5.32 16.84 -8.11
C LYS A 409 4.08 15.96 -8.18
N TYR A 410 4.12 14.87 -8.97
CA TYR A 410 3.04 13.88 -8.98
C TYR A 410 2.95 13.22 -7.61
N PRO A 411 1.79 13.24 -6.96
CA PRO A 411 1.67 12.88 -5.54
C PRO A 411 1.92 11.40 -5.24
N LYS A 412 1.71 10.48 -6.17
CA LYS A 412 1.94 9.02 -6.04
C LYS A 412 1.54 8.45 -4.67
N GLY A 413 0.45 9.01 -4.10
CA GLY A 413 0.06 8.73 -2.74
C GLY A 413 -0.38 7.27 -2.52
N ASN A 414 -0.27 6.80 -1.29
CA ASN A 414 -0.68 5.45 -0.95
C ASN A 414 -1.58 5.38 0.28
N LEU A 415 -2.47 4.38 0.26
CA LEU A 415 -3.29 4.00 1.40
C LEU A 415 -2.44 3.27 2.45
N ASP A 416 -2.84 3.40 3.71
CA ASP A 416 -2.40 2.49 4.74
C ASP A 416 -3.13 1.13 4.63
N ILE A 417 -2.62 0.14 5.32
CA ILE A 417 -3.17 -1.23 5.32
C ILE A 417 -4.61 -1.31 5.86
N SER A 418 -5.04 -0.36 6.68
CA SER A 418 -6.41 -0.31 7.20
C SER A 418 -7.39 0.37 6.23
N GLY A 419 -6.90 1.11 5.23
CA GLY A 419 -7.72 1.91 4.33
C GLY A 419 -8.28 3.19 4.95
N ARG A 420 -7.71 3.63 6.08
CA ARG A 420 -8.23 4.77 6.86
C ARG A 420 -7.36 6.02 6.73
N TYR A 421 -6.19 5.89 6.16
CA TYR A 421 -5.24 6.98 5.98
C TYR A 421 -4.66 6.94 4.57
N PHE A 422 -4.54 8.11 3.96
CA PHE A 422 -3.86 8.26 2.68
C PHE A 422 -2.73 9.26 2.82
N ILE A 423 -1.51 8.87 2.43
CA ILE A 423 -0.30 9.69 2.50
C ILE A 423 0.11 10.14 1.10
N TRP A 424 0.51 11.41 0.96
CA TRP A 424 1.02 11.95 -0.30
C TRP A 424 1.96 13.11 -0.07
N THR A 425 2.59 13.60 -1.14
CA THR A 425 3.37 14.84 -1.13
C THR A 425 2.70 15.91 -1.98
N SER A 426 2.89 17.16 -1.60
CA SER A 426 2.39 18.33 -2.33
C SER A 426 3.33 19.52 -2.14
N ASN A 427 3.45 20.36 -3.16
CA ASN A 427 4.17 21.63 -3.05
C ASN A 427 3.28 22.79 -2.59
N MET A 428 1.98 22.57 -2.41
CA MET A 428 1.02 23.59 -1.96
C MET A 428 1.04 24.88 -2.82
N GLY A 429 1.40 24.77 -4.09
CA GLY A 429 1.60 25.93 -4.97
C GLY A 429 2.85 26.75 -4.63
N GLY A 430 3.79 26.23 -3.86
CA GLY A 430 4.99 26.91 -3.38
C GLY A 430 6.31 26.32 -3.94
N ASN A 431 7.37 26.63 -3.23
CA ASN A 431 8.75 26.30 -3.63
C ASN A 431 9.34 25.09 -2.90
N ARG A 432 8.52 24.31 -2.19
CA ARG A 432 8.96 23.15 -1.41
C ARG A 432 7.87 22.07 -1.39
N LEU A 433 8.27 20.80 -1.55
CA LEU A 433 7.42 19.67 -1.20
C LEU A 433 7.34 19.49 0.30
N ASP A 434 6.15 19.11 0.75
CA ASP A 434 5.91 18.56 2.08
C ASP A 434 5.08 17.28 2.00
N ALA A 435 5.20 16.43 3.02
CA ALA A 435 4.41 15.22 3.16
C ALA A 435 3.15 15.48 4.00
N PHE A 436 2.04 14.91 3.56
CA PHE A 436 0.73 15.04 4.17
C PHE A 436 0.07 13.69 4.36
N LEU A 437 -0.85 13.64 5.30
CA LEU A 437 -1.73 12.52 5.55
C LEU A 437 -3.16 13.03 5.66
N VAL A 438 -4.13 12.31 5.11
CA VAL A 438 -5.55 12.58 5.33
C VAL A 438 -6.24 11.35 5.91
N LYS A 439 -7.20 11.58 6.80
CA LYS A 439 -8.11 10.54 7.30
C LYS A 439 -9.18 10.27 6.24
N VAL A 440 -9.22 9.04 5.75
CA VAL A 440 -10.18 8.61 4.72
C VAL A 440 -11.48 8.17 5.39
N PRO A 441 -12.62 8.80 5.09
CA PRO A 441 -13.91 8.38 5.63
C PRO A 441 -14.45 7.15 4.88
N SER A 442 -13.70 6.05 4.90
CA SER A 442 -13.93 4.84 4.12
C SER A 442 -15.26 4.16 4.40
N GLN A 443 -15.86 4.41 5.56
CA GLN A 443 -17.20 3.92 5.90
C GLN A 443 -18.29 4.41 4.91
N LEU A 444 -18.06 5.53 4.21
CA LEU A 444 -18.98 6.00 3.15
C LEU A 444 -19.00 5.07 1.94
N LEU A 445 -17.92 4.31 1.70
CA LEU A 445 -17.85 3.29 0.65
C LEU A 445 -18.27 1.91 1.15
N THR A 446 -17.89 1.54 2.38
CA THR A 446 -18.07 0.17 2.90
C THR A 446 -19.37 -0.02 3.65
N GLY A 447 -20.12 1.07 3.94
CA GLY A 447 -21.26 1.05 4.84
C GLY A 447 -20.83 0.94 6.31
N SER A 448 -21.79 0.83 7.24
CA SER A 448 -21.52 0.81 8.69
C SER A 448 -20.81 -0.46 9.20
N SER A 449 -20.54 -1.44 8.34
CA SER A 449 -19.82 -2.65 8.69
C SER A 449 -18.37 -2.61 8.16
N ASP A 450 -17.50 -1.85 8.83
CA ASP A 450 -16.06 -2.14 8.75
C ASP A 450 -15.89 -3.55 9.33
N ILE A 451 -15.73 -4.54 8.45
CA ILE A 451 -15.38 -5.89 8.89
C ILE A 451 -13.97 -5.78 9.47
N ALA A 452 -13.88 -5.82 10.80
CA ALA A 452 -12.60 -5.87 11.49
C ALA A 452 -11.79 -7.03 10.90
N ALA A 453 -10.52 -6.78 10.56
CA ALA A 453 -9.64 -7.86 10.15
C ALA A 453 -9.66 -8.95 11.22
N PRO A 454 -9.66 -10.24 10.86
CA PRO A 454 -9.53 -11.31 11.84
C PRO A 454 -8.31 -11.02 12.73
N ALA A 455 -8.51 -11.07 14.04
CA ALA A 455 -7.40 -10.93 14.98
C ALA A 455 -6.30 -11.94 14.60
N ALA A 456 -5.05 -11.47 14.53
CA ALA A 456 -3.92 -12.34 14.27
C ALA A 456 -3.97 -13.53 15.25
N PRO A 457 -3.70 -14.78 14.80
CA PRO A 457 -3.77 -15.94 15.67
C PRO A 457 -2.84 -15.72 16.87
N VAL A 458 -3.42 -15.64 18.05
CA VAL A 458 -2.68 -15.51 19.30
C VAL A 458 -2.00 -16.85 19.54
N ASN A 459 -0.66 -16.88 19.36
CA ASN A 459 0.26 -17.93 19.79
C ASN A 459 -0.36 -19.33 20.05
N LEU A 460 -0.41 -20.17 19.03
CA LEU A 460 -0.54 -21.61 19.19
C LEU A 460 0.77 -22.13 19.83
N ARG A 461 0.78 -22.29 21.15
CA ARG A 461 1.81 -23.10 21.81
C ARG A 461 1.58 -24.56 21.42
N VAL A 462 2.43 -25.06 20.56
CA VAL A 462 2.54 -26.51 20.34
C VAL A 462 3.25 -27.09 21.58
N THR A 463 2.52 -27.68 22.50
CA THR A 463 3.06 -28.53 23.55
C THR A 463 3.36 -29.90 22.91
N THR A 464 4.60 -30.18 22.59
CA THR A 464 5.07 -31.54 22.32
C THR A 464 5.00 -32.32 23.65
N ARG A 465 4.10 -33.31 23.74
CA ARG A 465 4.20 -34.35 24.76
C ARG A 465 5.35 -35.27 24.39
N GLN A 466 6.28 -35.43 25.32
CA GLN A 466 7.24 -36.52 25.34
C GLN A 466 6.54 -37.85 25.63
#